data_e7e9b2329215944cef62abc0b9db40c4
#
_entry.id   e7e9b2329215944cef62abc0b9db40c4
#
_cell.length_a   1.000
_cell.length_b   1.000
_cell.length_c   1.000
_cell.angle_alpha   90.00
_cell.angle_beta   90.00
_cell.angle_gamma   90.00
#
_symmetry.space_group_name_H-M   'P 1'
#
loop_
_entity.id
_entity.type
_entity.pdbx_description
1 polymer ?
#
loop_
_entity_poly.entity_id
_entity_poly.type
_entity_poly.pdbx_seq_one_letter_code
_entity_poly.pdbx_strand_id
1 'polypeptide(L)'
;LDVNRFSNYFFNAPIFEVEGRSFPVELRYRPISEMSIGGSDDDEFDDFEENLPRAVVQAVEECFADAQQKGHPEHADILIFASTEQEIRELQETLQKHGPRHTEILPLYARLALAEQQKIFNSGSGGRRIIIATNVAETALTVPNIRYVIDSGFARISRYSYRSRVQRLPIEAVSQAAANQRKGRCGRIAPGVCIRLYSEDDFLGRPEFTEPEIKRTNLASVILQMQSLNLGELENFDFIEPPDHRLVNDGRKLLIELGAMTEKGSTVQRIETQQAQSVVQNADPKSANSGKFSSNKAEQNNGLTKIGQQMAKMPIDPRLARMILGGAHF
;
A
#
# COMPACT_ATOMS: atom_id res chain seq x y z
N LEU A 1 3.13 -9.35 -9.08
CA LEU A 1 4.10 -10.03 -8.20
C LEU A 1 5.20 -10.60 -9.06
N ASP A 2 6.47 -10.35 -8.72
CA ASP A 2 7.63 -10.96 -9.41
C ASP A 2 7.84 -12.37 -8.88
N VAL A 3 7.15 -13.34 -9.48
CA VAL A 3 7.19 -14.75 -9.05
C VAL A 3 8.57 -15.38 -9.20
N ASN A 4 9.33 -14.98 -10.23
CA ASN A 4 10.68 -15.49 -10.47
C ASN A 4 11.65 -15.07 -9.36
N ARG A 5 11.52 -13.83 -8.89
CA ARG A 5 12.34 -13.33 -7.78
C ARG A 5 12.05 -14.08 -6.48
N PHE A 6 10.78 -14.36 -6.18
CA PHE A 6 10.41 -15.20 -5.04
C PHE A 6 10.94 -16.63 -5.18
N SER A 7 10.79 -17.25 -6.34
CA SER A 7 11.33 -18.59 -6.60
C SER A 7 12.84 -18.64 -6.33
N ASN A 8 13.59 -17.71 -6.89
CA ASN A 8 15.04 -17.65 -6.73
C ASN A 8 15.45 -17.44 -5.27
N TYR A 9 14.76 -16.56 -4.55
CA TYR A 9 15.02 -16.31 -3.13
C TYR A 9 14.76 -17.56 -2.27
N PHE A 10 13.73 -18.31 -2.56
CA PHE A 10 13.41 -19.59 -1.88
C PHE A 10 14.05 -20.82 -2.57
N PHE A 11 15.32 -20.72 -2.95
CA PHE A 11 16.12 -21.82 -3.48
C PHE A 11 15.55 -22.46 -4.74
N ASN A 12 15.06 -21.66 -5.68
CA ASN A 12 14.38 -22.07 -6.90
C ASN A 12 13.12 -22.91 -6.60
N ALA A 13 12.33 -22.47 -5.61
CA ALA A 13 11.07 -23.12 -5.31
C ALA A 13 10.18 -23.21 -6.57
N PRO A 14 9.50 -24.35 -6.80
CA PRO A 14 8.69 -24.54 -7.98
C PRO A 14 7.52 -23.54 -8.01
N ILE A 15 7.30 -22.94 -9.18
CA ILE A 15 6.18 -22.04 -9.43
C ILE A 15 5.02 -22.87 -9.99
N PHE A 16 3.88 -22.83 -9.32
CA PHE A 16 2.64 -23.40 -9.83
C PHE A 16 1.72 -22.26 -10.25
N GLU A 17 1.55 -22.11 -11.55
CA GLU A 17 0.62 -21.15 -12.13
C GLU A 17 -0.72 -21.84 -12.39
N VAL A 18 -1.75 -21.37 -11.70
CA VAL A 18 -3.12 -21.86 -11.91
C VAL A 18 -3.91 -20.76 -12.58
N GLU A 19 -4.13 -20.91 -13.88
CA GLU A 19 -5.02 -20.03 -14.61
C GLU A 19 -6.47 -20.31 -14.20
N GLY A 20 -7.07 -19.40 -13.45
CA GLY A 20 -8.53 -19.39 -13.28
C GLY A 20 -9.19 -19.18 -14.65
N ARG A 21 -10.44 -19.61 -14.82
CA ARG A 21 -11.23 -19.29 -16.03
C ARG A 21 -11.48 -17.79 -16.09
N SER A 22 -10.54 -17.05 -16.66
CA SER A 22 -10.71 -15.64 -16.97
C SER A 22 -11.19 -15.50 -18.42
N PHE A 23 -12.08 -14.57 -18.64
CA PHE A 23 -12.50 -14.23 -19.99
C PHE A 23 -11.49 -13.25 -20.60
N PRO A 24 -11.38 -13.19 -21.94
CA PRO A 24 -10.50 -12.26 -22.63
C PRO A 24 -10.88 -10.82 -22.29
N VAL A 25 -9.85 -9.98 -22.12
CA VAL A 25 -10.02 -8.54 -21.90
C VAL A 25 -9.40 -7.80 -23.07
N GLU A 26 -10.24 -7.09 -23.82
CA GLU A 26 -9.83 -6.16 -24.86
C GLU A 26 -9.18 -4.94 -24.22
N LEU A 27 -7.98 -4.57 -24.69
CA LEU A 27 -7.26 -3.39 -24.20
C LEU A 27 -7.31 -2.29 -25.24
N ARG A 28 -7.75 -1.09 -24.81
CA ARG A 28 -7.81 0.11 -25.63
C ARG A 28 -7.00 1.23 -24.99
N TYR A 29 -6.18 1.89 -25.77
CA TYR A 29 -5.48 3.10 -25.36
C TYR A 29 -6.21 4.33 -25.88
N ARG A 30 -6.44 5.31 -24.99
CA ARG A 30 -7.12 6.58 -25.28
C ARG A 30 -6.40 7.69 -24.54
N PRO A 31 -5.21 8.08 -24.99
CA PRO A 31 -4.43 9.12 -24.32
C PRO A 31 -5.19 10.45 -24.32
N ILE A 32 -5.20 11.13 -23.18
CA ILE A 32 -5.94 12.38 -22.97
C ILE A 32 -5.48 13.45 -23.98
N SER A 33 -4.19 13.49 -24.30
CA SER A 33 -3.61 14.40 -25.30
C SER A 33 -4.20 14.26 -26.70
N GLU A 34 -4.66 13.06 -27.07
CA GLU A 34 -5.27 12.79 -28.37
C GLU A 34 -6.79 13.02 -28.40
N MET A 35 -7.42 13.21 -27.24
CA MET A 35 -8.86 13.40 -27.12
C MET A 35 -9.31 14.84 -27.43
N SER A 36 -8.71 15.48 -28.45
CA SER A 36 -9.14 16.76 -29.07
C SER A 36 -9.60 17.85 -28.10
N ILE A 37 -8.77 18.16 -27.12
CA ILE A 37 -9.05 19.18 -26.13
C ILE A 37 -7.98 20.25 -26.34
N GLY A 38 -8.36 21.36 -26.97
CA GLY A 38 -7.45 22.45 -27.33
C GLY A 38 -6.73 22.99 -26.10
N GLY A 39 -5.46 22.68 -25.98
CA GLY A 39 -4.51 23.18 -25.00
C GLY A 39 -3.15 23.40 -25.66
N SER A 40 -2.38 24.34 -25.16
CA SER A 40 -1.03 24.66 -25.62
C SER A 40 0.00 23.72 -25.03
N ASP A 41 1.04 23.41 -25.78
CA ASP A 41 2.06 22.37 -25.55
C ASP A 41 3.00 22.53 -24.31
N ASP A 42 2.76 23.47 -23.38
CA ASP A 42 3.77 23.84 -22.40
C ASP A 42 3.55 23.35 -20.94
N ASP A 43 2.38 22.78 -20.57
CA ASP A 43 2.11 22.33 -19.19
C ASP A 43 1.36 20.98 -19.15
N GLU A 44 2.06 19.90 -19.41
CA GLU A 44 1.50 18.52 -19.56
C GLU A 44 0.77 17.97 -18.32
N PHE A 45 1.09 18.48 -17.13
CA PHE A 45 0.49 18.02 -15.86
C PHE A 45 -0.79 18.81 -15.49
N ASP A 46 -0.82 20.10 -15.70
CA ASP A 46 -2.02 20.92 -15.44
C ASP A 46 -3.12 20.58 -16.46
N ASP A 47 -2.75 20.34 -17.72
CA ASP A 47 -3.67 19.90 -18.77
C ASP A 47 -4.29 18.51 -18.47
N PHE A 48 -3.58 17.62 -17.79
CA PHE A 48 -4.10 16.29 -17.42
C PHE A 48 -5.24 16.39 -16.41
N GLU A 49 -5.05 17.13 -15.30
CA GLU A 49 -6.06 17.27 -14.25
C GLU A 49 -7.32 17.97 -14.78
N GLU A 50 -7.18 18.98 -15.65
CA GLU A 50 -8.29 19.73 -16.20
C GLU A 50 -9.09 18.92 -17.25
N ASN A 51 -8.42 18.01 -17.97
CA ASN A 51 -9.00 17.23 -19.07
C ASN A 51 -9.47 15.83 -18.67
N LEU A 52 -8.97 15.27 -17.55
CA LEU A 52 -9.33 13.94 -17.08
C LEU A 52 -10.85 13.74 -16.91
N PRO A 53 -11.64 14.65 -16.32
CA PRO A 53 -13.08 14.46 -16.19
C PRO A 53 -13.80 14.29 -17.54
N ARG A 54 -13.39 15.04 -18.56
CA ARG A 54 -13.96 14.93 -19.93
C ARG A 54 -13.57 13.61 -20.58
N ALA A 55 -12.30 13.22 -20.47
CA ALA A 55 -11.83 11.95 -21.01
C ALA A 55 -12.53 10.75 -20.36
N VAL A 56 -12.81 10.83 -19.07
CA VAL A 56 -13.59 9.80 -18.35
C VAL A 56 -15.03 9.74 -18.86
N VAL A 57 -15.70 10.87 -19.10
CA VAL A 57 -17.05 10.87 -19.66
C VAL A 57 -17.06 10.20 -21.03
N GLN A 58 -16.13 10.55 -21.93
CA GLN A 58 -16.02 9.94 -23.25
C GLN A 58 -15.73 8.43 -23.18
N ALA A 59 -14.85 8.01 -22.29
CA ALA A 59 -14.57 6.60 -22.08
C ALA A 59 -15.78 5.83 -21.53
N VAL A 60 -16.56 6.44 -20.65
CA VAL A 60 -17.82 5.87 -20.14
C VAL A 60 -18.83 5.71 -21.28
N GLU A 61 -18.99 6.72 -22.14
CA GLU A 61 -19.86 6.66 -23.32
C GLU A 61 -19.41 5.56 -24.29
N GLU A 62 -18.09 5.41 -24.52
CA GLU A 62 -17.53 4.32 -25.33
C GLU A 62 -17.89 2.95 -24.72
N CYS A 63 -17.76 2.78 -23.40
CA CYS A 63 -18.12 1.54 -22.71
C CYS A 63 -19.61 1.19 -22.88
N PHE A 64 -20.51 2.17 -22.78
CA PHE A 64 -21.94 1.93 -22.93
C PHE A 64 -22.33 1.67 -24.38
N ALA A 65 -21.70 2.34 -25.35
CA ALA A 65 -21.91 2.06 -26.77
C ALA A 65 -21.45 0.63 -27.11
N ASP A 66 -20.29 0.21 -26.61
CA ASP A 66 -19.78 -1.15 -26.77
C ASP A 66 -20.73 -2.20 -26.15
N ALA A 67 -21.26 -1.94 -24.95
CA ALA A 67 -22.21 -2.82 -24.27
C ALA A 67 -23.54 -2.94 -25.09
N GLN A 68 -23.99 -1.85 -25.67
CA GLN A 68 -25.18 -1.85 -26.49
C GLN A 68 -24.99 -2.63 -27.80
N GLN A 69 -23.84 -2.46 -28.46
CA GLN A 69 -23.49 -3.22 -29.67
C GLN A 69 -23.38 -4.72 -29.40
N LYS A 70 -22.84 -5.10 -28.21
CA LYS A 70 -22.71 -6.49 -27.77
C LYS A 70 -24.00 -7.10 -27.21
N GLY A 71 -25.12 -6.35 -27.19
CA GLY A 71 -26.41 -6.82 -26.72
C GLY A 71 -26.57 -7.02 -25.22
N HIS A 72 -25.70 -6.38 -24.41
CA HIS A 72 -25.70 -6.50 -22.96
C HIS A 72 -25.72 -5.14 -22.23
N PRO A 73 -26.60 -4.19 -22.60
CA PRO A 73 -26.58 -2.85 -22.03
C PRO A 73 -26.85 -2.80 -20.51
N GLU A 74 -27.56 -3.79 -19.98
CA GLU A 74 -27.95 -3.86 -18.56
C GLU A 74 -26.79 -4.34 -17.64
N HIS A 75 -25.75 -4.92 -18.23
CA HIS A 75 -24.62 -5.51 -17.52
C HIS A 75 -23.30 -4.77 -17.78
N ALA A 76 -23.37 -3.46 -17.97
CA ALA A 76 -22.23 -2.61 -18.27
C ALA A 76 -21.66 -1.93 -17.03
N ASP A 77 -21.43 -2.67 -15.95
CA ASP A 77 -20.81 -2.11 -14.76
C ASP A 77 -19.36 -1.71 -15.06
N ILE A 78 -19.02 -0.46 -14.75
CA ILE A 78 -17.73 0.18 -15.02
C ILE A 78 -17.00 0.42 -13.72
N LEU A 79 -15.72 0.06 -13.67
CA LEU A 79 -14.80 0.43 -12.60
C LEU A 79 -13.80 1.46 -13.13
N ILE A 80 -13.79 2.64 -12.54
CA ILE A 80 -12.88 3.74 -12.86
C ILE A 80 -11.82 3.83 -11.76
N PHE A 81 -10.55 3.81 -12.13
CA PHE A 81 -9.44 4.03 -11.20
C PHE A 81 -9.07 5.51 -11.15
N ALA A 82 -9.24 6.11 -9.98
CA ALA A 82 -8.86 7.47 -9.64
C ALA A 82 -7.66 7.49 -8.68
N SER A 83 -6.88 8.55 -8.69
CA SER A 83 -5.68 8.69 -7.85
C SER A 83 -6.00 9.14 -6.43
N THR A 84 -7.04 9.96 -6.22
CA THR A 84 -7.37 10.59 -4.94
C THR A 84 -8.86 10.56 -4.62
N GLU A 85 -9.19 10.77 -3.32
CA GLU A 85 -10.58 10.96 -2.88
C GLU A 85 -11.21 12.24 -3.46
N GLN A 86 -10.41 13.27 -3.68
CA GLN A 86 -10.86 14.52 -4.31
C GLN A 86 -11.24 14.27 -5.78
N GLU A 87 -10.38 13.60 -6.53
CA GLU A 87 -10.64 13.22 -7.92
C GLU A 87 -11.89 12.35 -8.05
N ILE A 88 -12.12 11.41 -7.10
CA ILE A 88 -13.37 10.64 -7.07
C ILE A 88 -14.59 11.56 -7.00
N ARG A 89 -14.58 12.60 -6.16
CA ARG A 89 -15.71 13.53 -6.01
C ARG A 89 -15.91 14.36 -7.27
N GLU A 90 -14.84 14.86 -7.87
CA GLU A 90 -14.87 15.64 -9.10
C GLU A 90 -15.43 14.81 -10.27
N LEU A 91 -14.98 13.57 -10.40
CA LEU A 91 -15.49 12.63 -11.39
C LEU A 91 -16.96 12.27 -11.13
N GLN A 92 -17.38 12.10 -9.87
CA GLN A 92 -18.79 11.87 -9.53
C GLN A 92 -19.68 13.04 -9.96
N GLU A 93 -19.28 14.28 -9.63
CA GLU A 93 -20.04 15.47 -10.01
C GLU A 93 -20.12 15.62 -11.53
N THR A 94 -19.01 15.40 -12.23
CA THR A 94 -18.96 15.48 -13.69
C THR A 94 -19.84 14.43 -14.35
N LEU A 95 -19.76 13.18 -13.89
CA LEU A 95 -20.58 12.10 -14.42
C LEU A 95 -22.06 12.25 -14.08
N GLN A 96 -22.41 12.86 -12.94
CA GLN A 96 -23.80 13.20 -12.62
C GLN A 96 -24.38 14.27 -13.54
N LYS A 97 -23.55 15.23 -13.98
CA LYS A 97 -23.98 16.33 -14.86
C LYS A 97 -24.00 15.93 -16.34
N HIS A 98 -22.98 15.22 -16.77
CA HIS A 98 -22.70 14.97 -18.19
C HIS A 98 -22.71 13.49 -18.59
N GLY A 99 -22.75 12.59 -17.62
CA GLY A 99 -22.77 11.14 -17.87
C GLY A 99 -24.12 10.59 -18.29
N PRO A 100 -24.16 9.30 -18.63
CA PRO A 100 -25.39 8.63 -19.06
C PRO A 100 -26.46 8.62 -17.98
N ARG A 101 -27.71 8.89 -18.39
CA ARG A 101 -28.87 8.87 -17.47
C ARG A 101 -29.13 7.46 -16.94
N HIS A 102 -29.79 7.37 -15.77
CA HIS A 102 -30.15 6.10 -15.12
C HIS A 102 -28.94 5.23 -14.78
N THR A 103 -27.87 5.86 -14.29
CA THR A 103 -26.66 5.21 -13.87
C THR A 103 -26.37 5.53 -12.40
N GLU A 104 -26.15 4.51 -11.58
CA GLU A 104 -25.74 4.67 -10.19
C GLU A 104 -24.24 4.88 -10.12
N ILE A 105 -23.77 5.96 -9.47
CA ILE A 105 -22.35 6.30 -9.34
C ILE A 105 -21.93 6.14 -7.87
N LEU A 106 -21.04 5.20 -7.62
CA LEU A 106 -20.62 4.79 -6.29
C LEU A 106 -19.12 5.06 -6.06
N PRO A 107 -18.75 5.79 -5.00
CA PRO A 107 -17.35 5.98 -4.63
C PRO A 107 -16.80 4.77 -3.86
N LEU A 108 -15.49 4.49 -4.00
CA LEU A 108 -14.79 3.45 -3.26
C LEU A 108 -13.37 3.87 -2.88
N TYR A 109 -13.15 4.16 -1.61
CA TYR A 109 -11.84 4.47 -1.04
C TYR A 109 -11.74 3.98 0.41
N ALA A 110 -10.52 3.84 0.93
CA ALA A 110 -10.25 3.16 2.20
C ALA A 110 -10.96 3.76 3.42
N ARG A 111 -11.17 5.10 3.43
CA ARG A 111 -11.84 5.81 4.55
C ARG A 111 -13.36 5.90 4.43
N LEU A 112 -13.92 5.36 3.36
CA LEU A 112 -15.37 5.37 3.18
C LEU A 112 -16.05 4.55 4.28
N ALA A 113 -17.19 5.05 4.80
CA ALA A 113 -17.94 4.33 5.80
C ALA A 113 -18.36 2.93 5.33
N LEU A 114 -18.31 1.93 6.21
CA LEU A 114 -18.59 0.53 5.87
C LEU A 114 -19.95 0.36 5.17
N ALA A 115 -20.96 1.08 5.62
CA ALA A 115 -22.30 1.05 5.03
C ALA A 115 -22.33 1.51 3.57
N GLU A 116 -21.52 2.51 3.24
CA GLU A 116 -21.36 3.00 1.86
C GLU A 116 -20.56 2.00 1.01
N GLN A 117 -19.49 1.40 1.58
CA GLN A 117 -18.73 0.35 0.90
C GLN A 117 -19.63 -0.86 0.59
N GLN A 118 -20.55 -1.22 1.49
CA GLN A 118 -21.47 -2.35 1.30
C GLN A 118 -22.42 -2.15 0.12
N LYS A 119 -22.78 -0.92 -0.24
CA LYS A 119 -23.63 -0.64 -1.42
C LYS A 119 -23.05 -1.21 -2.71
N ILE A 120 -21.72 -1.26 -2.83
CA ILE A 120 -21.04 -1.79 -4.02
C ILE A 120 -21.27 -3.30 -4.18
N PHE A 121 -21.42 -4.03 -3.09
CA PHE A 121 -21.65 -5.48 -3.10
C PHE A 121 -23.11 -5.86 -3.25
N ASN A 122 -24.03 -4.94 -2.92
CA ASN A 122 -25.44 -5.17 -3.10
C ASN A 122 -25.76 -5.00 -4.59
N SER A 123 -26.23 -6.07 -5.21
CA SER A 123 -26.78 -6.00 -6.57
C SER A 123 -28.03 -5.13 -6.49
N GLY A 124 -27.87 -3.84 -6.78
CA GLY A 124 -28.98 -2.89 -6.79
C GLY A 124 -30.02 -3.28 -7.83
N SER A 125 -31.11 -2.57 -7.87
CA SER A 125 -32.33 -2.77 -8.66
C SER A 125 -32.15 -2.76 -10.19
N GLY A 126 -31.19 -3.54 -10.76
CA GLY A 126 -31.11 -3.80 -12.20
C GLY A 126 -30.64 -2.64 -13.09
N GLY A 127 -30.02 -1.59 -12.51
CA GLY A 127 -29.46 -0.46 -13.26
C GLY A 127 -27.97 -0.60 -13.53
N ARG A 128 -27.46 0.22 -14.44
CA ARG A 128 -26.02 0.35 -14.73
C ARG A 128 -25.30 1.01 -13.56
N ARG A 129 -24.08 0.56 -13.25
CA ARG A 129 -23.30 1.11 -12.15
C ARG A 129 -21.92 1.58 -12.64
N ILE A 130 -21.50 2.71 -12.12
CA ILE A 130 -20.14 3.21 -12.25
C ILE A 130 -19.53 3.28 -10.86
N ILE A 131 -18.47 2.52 -10.61
CA ILE A 131 -17.74 2.54 -9.37
C ILE A 131 -16.43 3.32 -9.62
N ILE A 132 -16.24 4.41 -8.87
CA ILE A 132 -15.00 5.21 -8.96
C ILE A 132 -14.17 4.90 -7.72
N ALA A 133 -13.00 4.31 -7.93
CA ALA A 133 -12.20 3.76 -6.84
C ALA A 133 -10.75 4.25 -6.87
N THR A 134 -10.14 4.35 -5.69
CA THR A 134 -8.68 4.41 -5.59
C THR A 134 -8.07 3.01 -5.78
N ASN A 135 -6.76 2.89 -5.63
CA ASN A 135 -6.05 1.61 -5.67
C ASN A 135 -6.54 0.55 -4.65
N VAL A 136 -7.48 0.88 -3.76
CA VAL A 136 -8.15 -0.10 -2.88
C VAL A 136 -8.88 -1.19 -3.69
N ALA A 137 -9.41 -0.85 -4.87
CA ALA A 137 -10.04 -1.80 -5.77
C ALA A 137 -9.02 -2.61 -6.60
N GLU A 138 -7.73 -2.29 -6.54
CA GLU A 138 -6.68 -3.01 -7.30
C GLU A 138 -6.36 -4.37 -6.67
N THR A 139 -6.33 -4.46 -5.33
CA THR A 139 -5.96 -5.68 -4.62
C THR A 139 -6.91 -6.05 -3.48
N ALA A 140 -7.31 -5.08 -2.65
CA ALA A 140 -7.99 -5.32 -1.38
C ALA A 140 -9.45 -5.77 -1.51
N LEU A 141 -10.16 -5.27 -2.51
CA LEU A 141 -11.59 -5.54 -2.67
C LEU A 141 -11.89 -6.08 -4.07
N THR A 142 -12.73 -7.10 -4.13
CA THR A 142 -13.25 -7.62 -5.39
C THR A 142 -14.63 -7.02 -5.64
N VAL A 143 -14.69 -6.05 -6.57
CA VAL A 143 -15.96 -5.45 -7.00
C VAL A 143 -16.66 -6.45 -7.92
N PRO A 144 -17.90 -6.84 -7.64
CA PRO A 144 -18.63 -7.82 -8.45
C PRO A 144 -19.12 -7.19 -9.76
N ASN A 145 -19.36 -8.03 -10.76
CA ASN A 145 -20.03 -7.72 -12.03
C ASN A 145 -19.32 -6.71 -12.95
N ILE A 146 -18.05 -6.39 -12.71
CA ILE A 146 -17.29 -5.46 -13.55
C ILE A 146 -17.00 -6.08 -14.92
N ARG A 147 -17.44 -5.39 -15.97
CA ARG A 147 -17.11 -5.71 -17.37
C ARG A 147 -16.19 -4.70 -18.01
N TYR A 148 -16.20 -3.47 -17.54
CA TYR A 148 -15.42 -2.37 -18.08
C TYR A 148 -14.51 -1.79 -17.01
N VAL A 149 -13.27 -1.49 -17.38
CA VAL A 149 -12.31 -0.79 -16.55
C VAL A 149 -11.85 0.46 -17.30
N ILE A 150 -11.83 1.60 -16.61
CA ILE A 150 -11.17 2.82 -17.07
C ILE A 150 -10.02 3.12 -16.12
N ASP A 151 -8.81 3.17 -16.66
CA ASP A 151 -7.59 3.36 -15.89
C ASP A 151 -6.94 4.69 -16.23
N SER A 152 -6.95 5.63 -15.26
CA SER A 152 -6.26 6.93 -15.40
C SER A 152 -4.73 6.80 -15.45
N GLY A 153 -4.19 5.68 -14.99
CA GLY A 153 -2.75 5.41 -14.98
C GLY A 153 -2.01 5.93 -13.76
N PHE A 154 -2.69 6.58 -12.81
CA PHE A 154 -2.07 7.19 -11.64
C PHE A 154 -2.60 6.60 -10.33
N ALA A 155 -1.80 6.74 -9.25
CA ALA A 155 -2.19 6.40 -7.89
C ALA A 155 -1.39 7.21 -6.88
N ARG A 156 -1.91 7.37 -5.66
CA ARG A 156 -1.11 7.82 -4.52
C ARG A 156 -0.24 6.70 -4.01
N ILE A 157 1.07 6.93 -4.03
CA ILE A 157 2.08 5.99 -3.55
C ILE A 157 2.78 6.60 -2.35
N SER A 158 2.82 5.84 -1.25
CA SER A 158 3.50 6.28 -0.03
C SER A 158 5.00 6.37 -0.25
N ARG A 159 5.59 7.55 0.03
CA ARG A 159 7.02 7.83 -0.06
C ARG A 159 7.50 8.50 1.22
N TYR A 160 8.54 7.96 1.83
CA TYR A 160 9.18 8.54 2.99
C TYR A 160 10.45 9.28 2.61
N SER A 161 10.57 10.52 3.03
CA SER A 161 11.80 11.30 2.88
C SER A 161 12.57 11.30 4.18
N TYR A 162 13.72 10.63 4.21
CA TYR A 162 14.63 10.64 5.37
C TYR A 162 15.24 12.03 5.64
N ARG A 163 15.32 12.90 4.62
CA ARG A 163 15.83 14.28 4.77
C ARG A 163 14.86 15.16 5.55
N SER A 164 13.56 15.13 5.18
CA SER A 164 12.52 15.91 5.85
C SER A 164 11.80 15.15 6.96
N ARG A 165 12.07 13.83 7.11
CA ARG A 165 11.41 12.91 8.05
C ARG A 165 9.89 12.90 7.94
N VAL A 166 9.38 13.11 6.72
CA VAL A 166 7.95 13.21 6.42
C VAL A 166 7.55 12.09 5.46
N GLN A 167 6.45 11.44 5.79
CA GLN A 167 5.73 10.55 4.88
C GLN A 167 4.86 11.41 3.95
N ARG A 168 5.02 11.23 2.65
CA ARG A 168 4.23 11.91 1.61
C ARG A 168 3.45 10.87 0.81
N LEU A 169 2.40 11.33 0.15
CA LEU A 169 1.57 10.52 -0.74
C LEU A 169 1.48 11.22 -2.11
N PRO A 170 2.60 11.34 -2.84
CA PRO A 170 2.57 11.91 -4.19
C PRO A 170 1.68 11.07 -5.11
N ILE A 171 1.12 11.72 -6.12
CA ILE A 171 0.46 11.06 -7.24
C ILE A 171 1.57 10.66 -8.20
N GLU A 172 1.65 9.38 -8.52
CA GLU A 172 2.67 8.81 -9.40
C GLU A 172 2.02 7.88 -10.43
N ALA A 173 2.65 7.74 -11.59
CA ALA A 173 2.25 6.75 -12.58
C ALA A 173 2.38 5.34 -11.99
N VAL A 174 1.38 4.50 -12.21
CA VAL A 174 1.40 3.11 -11.74
C VAL A 174 2.33 2.25 -12.58
N SER A 175 2.90 1.21 -11.99
CA SER A 175 3.74 0.25 -12.70
C SER A 175 2.94 -0.56 -13.74
N GLN A 176 3.64 -1.20 -14.67
CA GLN A 176 3.01 -2.10 -15.65
C GLN A 176 2.22 -3.23 -14.97
N ALA A 177 2.79 -3.82 -13.90
CA ALA A 177 2.12 -4.87 -13.11
C ALA A 177 0.83 -4.36 -12.47
N ALA A 178 0.83 -3.15 -11.88
CA ALA A 178 -0.36 -2.55 -11.29
C ALA A 178 -1.43 -2.26 -12.36
N ALA A 179 -1.04 -1.67 -13.50
CA ALA A 179 -1.95 -1.45 -14.63
C ALA A 179 -2.56 -2.76 -15.17
N ASN A 180 -1.78 -3.84 -15.19
CA ASN A 180 -2.28 -5.16 -15.59
C ASN A 180 -3.20 -5.77 -14.52
N GLN A 181 -2.96 -5.53 -13.22
CA GLN A 181 -3.89 -5.92 -12.16
C GLN A 181 -5.23 -5.18 -12.27
N ARG A 182 -5.20 -3.86 -12.59
CA ARG A 182 -6.41 -3.07 -12.86
C ARG A 182 -7.17 -3.62 -14.05
N LYS A 183 -6.49 -3.90 -15.17
CA LYS A 183 -7.08 -4.57 -16.33
C LYS A 183 -7.76 -5.88 -15.94
N GLY A 184 -7.16 -6.69 -15.10
CA GLY A 184 -7.69 -7.97 -14.62
C GLY A 184 -8.95 -7.86 -13.75
N ARG A 185 -9.42 -6.66 -13.41
CA ARG A 185 -10.68 -6.46 -12.67
C ARG A 185 -11.92 -6.67 -13.52
N CYS A 186 -11.86 -6.42 -14.83
CA CYS A 186 -12.81 -6.96 -15.79
C CYS A 186 -12.35 -8.34 -16.29
N GLY A 187 -13.19 -9.07 -17.00
CA GLY A 187 -12.85 -10.43 -17.48
C GLY A 187 -12.99 -11.55 -16.45
N ARG A 188 -13.56 -11.29 -15.28
CA ARG A 188 -13.79 -12.30 -14.24
C ARG A 188 -15.06 -13.10 -14.47
N ILE A 189 -16.10 -12.47 -14.97
CA ILE A 189 -17.43 -13.07 -15.15
C ILE A 189 -17.84 -13.20 -16.62
N ALA A 190 -17.27 -12.36 -17.49
CA ALA A 190 -17.55 -12.30 -18.92
C ALA A 190 -16.38 -11.60 -19.64
N PRO A 191 -16.30 -11.65 -20.99
CA PRO A 191 -15.37 -10.83 -21.75
C PRO A 191 -15.48 -9.36 -21.35
N GLY A 192 -14.34 -8.72 -21.12
CA GLY A 192 -14.26 -7.35 -20.62
C GLY A 192 -13.50 -6.42 -21.56
N VAL A 193 -13.58 -5.11 -21.28
CA VAL A 193 -12.80 -4.07 -21.96
C VAL A 193 -12.10 -3.23 -20.91
N CYS A 194 -10.81 -2.94 -21.14
CA CYS A 194 -10.04 -2.00 -20.33
C CYS A 194 -9.60 -0.84 -21.21
N ILE A 195 -10.02 0.38 -20.85
CA ILE A 195 -9.60 1.62 -21.49
C ILE A 195 -8.54 2.27 -20.61
N ARG A 196 -7.34 2.47 -21.15
CA ARG A 196 -6.25 3.20 -20.54
C ARG A 196 -6.21 4.62 -21.09
N LEU A 197 -6.31 5.62 -20.20
CA LEU A 197 -6.30 7.05 -20.55
C LEU A 197 -4.88 7.60 -20.78
N TYR A 198 -3.98 6.77 -21.21
CA TYR A 198 -2.59 7.07 -21.54
C TYR A 198 -2.15 6.22 -22.73
N SER A 199 -1.01 6.55 -23.35
CA SER A 199 -0.53 5.86 -24.54
C SER A 199 0.10 4.49 -24.23
N GLU A 200 0.25 3.66 -25.24
CA GLU A 200 0.97 2.40 -25.11
C GLU A 200 2.48 2.64 -24.89
N ASP A 201 3.05 3.65 -25.51
CA ASP A 201 4.45 4.03 -25.30
C ASP A 201 4.71 4.47 -23.84
N ASP A 202 3.79 5.26 -23.25
CA ASP A 202 3.87 5.59 -21.83
C ASP A 202 3.79 4.32 -20.96
N PHE A 203 2.86 3.40 -21.26
CA PHE A 203 2.79 2.14 -20.53
C PHE A 203 4.09 1.33 -20.60
N LEU A 204 4.68 1.22 -21.78
CA LEU A 204 5.91 0.46 -21.99
C LEU A 204 7.12 1.13 -21.31
N GLY A 205 7.12 2.45 -21.20
CA GLY A 205 8.15 3.22 -20.50
C GLY A 205 8.07 3.13 -18.97
N ARG A 206 6.99 2.64 -18.40
CA ARG A 206 6.80 2.53 -16.94
C ARG A 206 7.60 1.39 -16.33
N PRO A 207 8.00 1.50 -15.04
CA PRO A 207 8.60 0.38 -14.32
C PRO A 207 7.72 -0.87 -14.37
N GLU A 208 8.31 -2.04 -14.52
CA GLU A 208 7.61 -3.31 -14.56
C GLU A 208 6.83 -3.57 -13.26
N PHE A 209 7.48 -3.33 -12.10
CA PHE A 209 6.90 -3.52 -10.77
C PHE A 209 7.02 -2.25 -9.94
N THR A 210 6.06 -2.05 -9.03
CA THR A 210 6.13 -1.00 -8.01
C THR A 210 7.21 -1.36 -6.99
N GLU A 211 8.00 -0.37 -6.58
CA GLU A 211 9.02 -0.56 -5.55
C GLU A 211 8.41 -1.09 -4.24
N PRO A 212 9.03 -2.10 -3.59
CA PRO A 212 8.53 -2.67 -2.34
C PRO A 212 8.36 -1.63 -1.24
N GLU A 213 7.36 -1.82 -0.39
CA GLU A 213 7.04 -0.87 0.68
C GLU A 213 8.21 -0.64 1.63
N ILE A 214 8.98 -1.67 1.93
CA ILE A 214 10.15 -1.59 2.82
C ILE A 214 11.24 -0.61 2.34
N LYS A 215 11.28 -0.31 1.04
CA LYS A 215 12.22 0.66 0.46
C LYS A 215 11.72 2.10 0.44
N ARG A 216 10.44 2.32 0.70
CA ARG A 216 9.78 3.63 0.50
C ARG A 216 9.00 4.14 1.70
N THR A 217 9.08 3.46 2.85
CA THR A 217 8.39 3.85 4.10
C THR A 217 9.36 4.03 5.26
N ASN A 218 8.91 4.69 6.34
CA ASN A 218 9.67 4.73 7.58
C ASN A 218 9.72 3.35 8.22
N LEU A 219 10.90 2.93 8.65
CA LEU A 219 11.13 1.57 9.15
C LEU A 219 11.04 1.45 10.68
N ALA A 220 10.71 2.53 11.41
CA ALA A 220 10.64 2.48 12.87
C ALA A 220 9.70 1.40 13.40
N SER A 221 8.50 1.28 12.81
CA SER A 221 7.54 0.23 13.20
C SER A 221 8.09 -1.17 12.97
N VAL A 222 8.75 -1.40 11.82
CA VAL A 222 9.34 -2.70 11.47
C VAL A 222 10.47 -3.05 12.44
N ILE A 223 11.39 -2.10 12.69
CA ILE A 223 12.49 -2.28 13.63
C ILE A 223 11.96 -2.60 15.04
N LEU A 224 10.96 -1.84 15.50
CA LEU A 224 10.34 -2.02 16.81
C LEU A 224 9.73 -3.42 16.96
N GLN A 225 9.00 -3.89 15.95
CA GLN A 225 8.41 -5.23 15.94
C GLN A 225 9.46 -6.34 15.87
N MET A 226 10.45 -6.23 14.99
CA MET A 226 11.53 -7.22 14.88
C MET A 226 12.28 -7.38 16.18
N GLN A 227 12.62 -6.28 16.86
CA GLN A 227 13.27 -6.30 18.16
C GLN A 227 12.37 -6.93 19.22
N SER A 228 11.07 -6.62 19.23
CA SER A 228 10.13 -7.21 20.21
C SER A 228 9.94 -8.72 20.03
N LEU A 229 10.05 -9.21 18.80
CA LEU A 229 9.91 -10.62 18.43
C LEU A 229 11.24 -11.39 18.45
N ASN A 230 12.34 -10.74 18.82
CA ASN A 230 13.69 -11.32 18.81
C ASN A 230 14.15 -11.85 17.45
N LEU A 231 13.76 -11.17 16.37
CA LEU A 231 14.14 -11.52 14.99
C LEU A 231 15.53 -11.01 14.59
N GLY A 232 16.23 -10.36 15.52
CA GLY A 232 17.54 -9.78 15.28
C GLY A 232 17.49 -8.36 14.69
N GLU A 233 18.64 -7.90 14.20
CA GLU A 233 18.78 -6.59 13.58
C GLU A 233 18.27 -6.62 12.16
N LEU A 234 17.57 -5.55 11.74
CA LEU A 234 16.99 -5.45 10.41
C LEU A 234 18.06 -5.53 9.31
N GLU A 235 19.24 -5.01 9.54
CA GLU A 235 20.38 -5.05 8.61
C GLU A 235 20.90 -6.47 8.32
N ASN A 236 20.71 -7.38 9.26
CA ASN A 236 21.16 -8.77 9.17
C ASN A 236 20.04 -9.72 8.74
N PHE A 237 18.83 -9.20 8.59
CA PHE A 237 17.70 -10.01 8.15
C PHE A 237 17.75 -10.21 6.63
N ASP A 238 17.56 -11.43 6.20
CA ASP A 238 17.58 -11.79 4.79
C ASP A 238 16.25 -11.38 4.11
N PHE A 239 16.25 -10.21 3.49
CA PHE A 239 15.12 -9.71 2.73
C PHE A 239 15.27 -10.05 1.25
N ILE A 240 14.18 -10.33 0.57
CA ILE A 240 14.15 -10.47 -0.90
C ILE A 240 14.74 -9.21 -1.56
N GLU A 241 14.39 -8.04 -1.01
CA GLU A 241 14.97 -6.75 -1.34
C GLU A 241 15.30 -5.98 -0.07
N PRO A 242 16.58 -5.84 0.29
CA PRO A 242 16.96 -5.12 1.49
C PRO A 242 16.62 -3.62 1.38
N PRO A 243 16.22 -2.99 2.48
CA PRO A 243 16.01 -1.54 2.52
C PRO A 243 17.34 -0.77 2.50
N ASP A 244 17.26 0.52 2.14
CA ASP A 244 18.41 1.43 2.22
C ASP A 244 18.83 1.63 3.69
N HIS A 245 20.14 1.54 3.96
CA HIS A 245 20.73 1.79 5.27
C HIS A 245 20.34 3.14 5.88
N ARG A 246 20.09 4.16 5.05
CA ARG A 246 19.64 5.48 5.50
C ARG A 246 18.25 5.41 6.14
N LEU A 247 17.32 4.64 5.54
CA LEU A 247 15.98 4.42 6.09
C LEU A 247 16.04 3.66 7.42
N VAL A 248 16.91 2.64 7.49
CA VAL A 248 17.13 1.86 8.73
C VAL A 248 17.66 2.74 9.84
N ASN A 249 18.72 3.52 9.56
CA ASN A 249 19.32 4.42 10.53
C ASN A 249 18.35 5.51 11.00
N ASP A 250 17.52 6.04 10.10
CA ASP A 250 16.52 7.05 10.45
C ASP A 250 15.40 6.47 11.32
N GLY A 251 14.91 5.26 10.99
CA GLY A 251 13.93 4.55 11.81
C GLY A 251 14.47 4.26 13.23
N ARG A 252 15.74 3.84 13.33
CA ARG A 252 16.41 3.59 14.61
C ARG A 252 16.58 4.88 15.44
N LYS A 253 17.02 5.98 14.82
CA LYS A 253 17.12 7.29 15.47
C LYS A 253 15.77 7.74 16.00
N LEU A 254 14.71 7.58 15.24
CA LEU A 254 13.36 7.91 15.67
C LEU A 254 12.96 7.11 16.93
N LEU A 255 13.24 5.79 16.98
CA LEU A 255 12.93 4.97 18.13
C LEU A 255 13.74 5.36 19.39
N ILE A 256 14.99 5.80 19.23
CA ILE A 256 15.81 6.34 20.30
C ILE A 256 15.24 7.68 20.79
N GLU A 257 14.88 8.60 19.89
CA GLU A 257 14.25 9.89 20.22
C GLU A 257 12.92 9.71 20.98
N LEU A 258 12.14 8.67 20.63
CA LEU A 258 10.91 8.32 21.34
C LEU A 258 11.14 7.58 22.68
N GLY A 259 12.38 7.26 23.02
CA GLY A 259 12.74 6.49 24.22
C GLY A 259 12.31 5.02 24.14
N ALA A 260 12.03 4.51 22.95
CA ALA A 260 11.65 3.11 22.71
C ALA A 260 12.88 2.19 22.65
N MET A 261 14.04 2.72 22.25
CA MET A 261 15.32 1.99 22.17
C MET A 261 16.43 2.78 22.89
N THR A 262 17.46 2.05 23.33
CA THR A 262 18.70 2.63 23.84
C THR A 262 19.77 2.65 22.76
N GLU A 263 20.66 3.63 22.79
CA GLU A 263 21.85 3.60 21.94
C GLU A 263 22.76 2.42 22.35
N LYS A 264 23.27 1.67 21.37
CA LYS A 264 24.29 0.62 21.62
C LYS A 264 25.51 1.27 22.27
N GLY A 265 25.74 1.00 23.55
CA GLY A 265 26.88 1.55 24.31
C GLY A 265 26.50 2.64 25.31
N SER A 266 25.22 2.95 25.54
CA SER A 266 24.83 3.92 26.55
C SER A 266 25.10 3.41 27.97
N THR A 267 25.42 4.35 28.88
CA THR A 267 25.92 4.14 30.26
C THR A 267 25.03 3.24 31.13
N VAL A 268 23.78 3.03 30.80
CA VAL A 268 22.86 2.19 31.58
C VAL A 268 23.30 0.72 31.56
N GLN A 269 23.78 0.20 30.41
CA GLN A 269 24.36 -1.16 30.36
C GLN A 269 25.68 -1.30 31.14
N ARG A 270 26.47 -0.21 31.23
CA ARG A 270 27.70 -0.21 32.02
C ARG A 270 27.44 -0.27 33.52
N ILE A 271 26.40 0.39 34.01
CA ILE A 271 26.07 0.40 35.45
C ILE A 271 25.57 -0.99 35.91
N GLU A 272 24.68 -1.63 35.12
CA GLU A 272 24.19 -2.97 35.45
C GLU A 272 25.30 -4.03 35.35
N THR A 273 26.19 -3.92 34.35
CA THR A 273 27.34 -4.83 34.23
C THR A 273 28.39 -4.61 35.31
N GLN A 274 28.62 -3.38 35.75
CA GLN A 274 29.55 -3.07 36.87
C GLN A 274 28.97 -3.50 38.21
N GLN A 275 27.67 -3.35 38.44
CA GLN A 275 27.03 -3.85 39.66
C GLN A 275 27.03 -5.39 39.72
N ALA A 276 26.80 -6.07 38.59
CA ALA A 276 26.91 -7.53 38.53
C ALA A 276 28.32 -8.03 38.74
N GLN A 277 29.34 -7.33 38.23
CA GLN A 277 30.76 -7.70 38.46
C GLN A 277 31.26 -7.41 39.87
N SER A 278 30.79 -6.36 40.55
CA SER A 278 31.13 -6.06 41.93
C SER A 278 30.51 -7.02 42.93
N VAL A 279 29.35 -7.64 42.61
CA VAL A 279 28.75 -8.69 43.47
C VAL A 279 29.49 -10.02 43.36
N VAL A 280 30.09 -10.32 42.18
CA VAL A 280 30.87 -11.56 42.00
C VAL A 280 32.25 -11.53 42.67
N GLN A 281 32.86 -10.35 42.86
CA GLN A 281 34.17 -10.21 43.47
C GLN A 281 34.19 -10.28 45.02
N ASN A 282 33.01 -10.21 45.66
CA ASN A 282 32.89 -10.24 47.12
C ASN A 282 32.28 -11.54 47.69
N ALA A 283 32.24 -12.61 46.92
CA ALA A 283 31.75 -13.89 47.39
C ALA A 283 32.91 -14.78 47.90
N ASP A 284 32.94 -15.02 49.19
CA ASP A 284 33.87 -15.93 49.87
C ASP A 284 33.73 -17.39 49.38
N PRO A 285 34.84 -18.14 49.16
CA PRO A 285 34.80 -19.47 48.54
C PRO A 285 34.44 -20.63 49.48
N LYS A 286 33.72 -20.42 50.59
CA LYS A 286 33.36 -21.47 51.53
C LYS A 286 31.86 -21.52 51.85
N SER A 287 31.01 -21.86 50.91
CA SER A 287 29.77 -22.56 51.21
C SER A 287 29.22 -23.21 49.92
N ALA A 288 29.79 -24.36 49.61
CA ALA A 288 29.15 -25.29 48.68
C ALA A 288 28.05 -26.03 49.43
N ASN A 289 26.79 -25.68 49.23
CA ASN A 289 25.71 -26.63 49.47
C ASN A 289 24.55 -26.40 48.53
N SER A 290 24.20 -27.50 47.90
CA SER A 290 23.10 -27.81 47.03
C SER A 290 21.88 -26.83 47.04
N GLY A 291 21.66 -26.13 45.99
CA GLY A 291 20.44 -25.35 45.77
C GLY A 291 20.15 -25.24 44.28
N LYS A 292 19.13 -25.95 43.86
CA LYS A 292 18.36 -25.90 42.60
C LYS A 292 18.80 -24.87 41.57
N PHE A 293 19.28 -25.33 40.42
CA PHE A 293 19.41 -24.54 39.21
C PHE A 293 18.02 -23.99 38.84
N SER A 294 17.74 -22.78 39.33
CA SER A 294 16.73 -21.94 38.76
C SER A 294 17.34 -21.40 37.49
N SER A 295 16.81 -21.84 36.33
CA SER A 295 17.12 -21.27 35.04
C SER A 295 16.59 -19.83 35.01
N ASN A 296 17.38 -18.89 35.50
CA ASN A 296 17.20 -17.49 35.14
C ASN A 296 17.36 -17.41 33.61
N LYS A 297 16.25 -17.39 32.88
CA LYS A 297 16.23 -16.83 31.55
C LYS A 297 16.83 -15.43 31.68
N ALA A 298 18.08 -15.29 31.29
CA ALA A 298 18.67 -13.99 31.01
C ALA A 298 17.71 -13.37 29.98
N GLU A 299 16.95 -12.37 30.39
CA GLU A 299 16.20 -11.51 29.46
C GLU A 299 17.28 -10.94 28.53
N GLN A 300 17.35 -11.49 27.33
CA GLN A 300 18.16 -10.93 26.26
C GLN A 300 17.62 -9.52 26.02
N ASN A 301 18.36 -8.54 26.52
CA ASN A 301 17.98 -7.14 26.43
C ASN A 301 18.16 -6.70 24.98
N ASN A 302 17.11 -6.84 24.18
CA ASN A 302 17.07 -6.58 22.73
C ASN A 302 17.22 -5.09 22.38
N GLY A 303 17.80 -4.28 23.27
CA GLY A 303 17.91 -2.84 23.07
C GLY A 303 16.58 -2.07 23.24
N LEU A 304 15.46 -2.76 23.45
CA LEU A 304 14.17 -2.13 23.74
C LEU A 304 14.06 -1.72 25.21
N THR A 305 13.56 -0.51 25.44
CA THR A 305 13.15 -0.04 26.77
C THR A 305 11.79 -0.64 27.17
N LYS A 306 11.38 -0.48 28.43
CA LYS A 306 10.00 -0.84 28.86
C LYS A 306 8.94 -0.11 28.04
N ILE A 307 9.19 1.15 27.68
CA ILE A 307 8.32 1.95 26.80
C ILE A 307 8.27 1.32 25.41
N GLY A 308 9.42 0.95 24.84
CA GLY A 308 9.49 0.29 23.54
C GLY A 308 8.71 -1.01 23.50
N GLN A 309 8.79 -1.84 24.54
CA GLN A 309 8.02 -3.07 24.66
C GLN A 309 6.50 -2.82 24.71
N GLN A 310 6.06 -1.74 25.35
CA GLN A 310 4.66 -1.34 25.39
C GLN A 310 4.20 -0.80 24.02
N MET A 311 5.03 0.04 23.38
CA MET A 311 4.75 0.56 22.03
C MET A 311 4.63 -0.57 21.00
N ALA A 312 5.49 -1.59 21.06
CA ALA A 312 5.46 -2.72 20.13
C ALA A 312 4.15 -3.54 20.17
N LYS A 313 3.41 -3.49 21.27
CA LYS A 313 2.10 -4.14 21.40
C LYS A 313 0.96 -3.37 20.75
N MET A 314 1.19 -2.11 20.35
CA MET A 314 0.18 -1.26 19.75
C MET A 314 0.30 -1.31 18.22
N PRO A 315 -0.76 -1.68 17.48
CA PRO A 315 -0.74 -1.75 16.01
C PRO A 315 -0.92 -0.35 15.38
N ILE A 316 -0.12 0.62 15.82
CA ILE A 316 -0.17 2.02 15.40
C ILE A 316 1.25 2.57 15.18
N ASP A 317 1.33 3.74 14.54
CA ASP A 317 2.62 4.44 14.35
C ASP A 317 3.33 4.67 15.69
N PRO A 318 4.67 4.46 15.79
CA PRO A 318 5.43 4.62 17.03
C PRO A 318 5.28 5.99 17.69
N ARG A 319 5.13 7.08 16.93
CA ARG A 319 4.91 8.42 17.47
C ARG A 319 3.56 8.49 18.19
N LEU A 320 2.51 7.93 17.59
CA LEU A 320 1.18 7.88 18.21
C LEU A 320 1.17 6.97 19.44
N ALA A 321 1.82 5.81 19.36
CA ALA A 321 1.98 4.91 20.52
C ALA A 321 2.67 5.63 21.70
N ARG A 322 3.73 6.38 21.42
CA ARG A 322 4.44 7.17 22.44
C ARG A 322 3.58 8.28 23.05
N MET A 323 2.78 8.97 22.23
CA MET A 323 1.83 9.99 22.71
C MET A 323 0.78 9.40 23.64
N ILE A 324 0.19 8.26 23.29
CA ILE A 324 -0.80 7.56 24.12
C ILE A 324 -0.18 7.15 25.45
N LEU A 325 1.02 6.57 25.44
CA LEU A 325 1.72 6.18 26.67
C LEU A 325 2.14 7.41 27.52
N GLY A 326 2.43 8.54 26.88
CA GLY A 326 2.69 9.80 27.59
C GLY A 326 1.46 10.37 28.26
N GLY A 327 0.30 10.33 27.59
CA GLY A 327 -0.96 10.82 28.13
C GLY A 327 -1.57 9.95 29.24
N ALA A 328 -1.16 8.70 29.36
CA ALA A 328 -1.62 7.81 30.45
C ALA A 328 -1.02 8.16 31.84
N HIS A 329 -0.09 9.12 31.88
CA HIS A 329 0.52 9.63 33.10
C HIS A 329 -0.09 10.94 33.63
N PHE A 330 -1.10 11.45 32.95
CA PHE A 330 -1.93 12.59 33.34
C PHE A 330 -3.37 12.14 33.61
#